data_c0fdf4d0dd85c0a4ca5b0b99e3e4f53e
#
_entry.id   c0fdf4d0dd85c0a4ca5b0b99e3e4f53e
#
_cell.length_a   1.000
_cell.length_b   1.000
_cell.length_c   1.000
_cell.angle_alpha   90.00
_cell.angle_beta   90.00
_cell.angle_gamma   90.00
#
_symmetry.space_group_name_H-M   'P 1'
#
loop_
_entity.id
_entity.type
_entity.pdbx_description
1 polymer ?
#
loop_
_entity_poly.entity_id
_entity_poly.type
_entity_poly.pdbx_seq_one_letter_code
_entity_poly.pdbx_strand_id
1 'polypeptide(L)'
;MALRFQALCSFNLAVVAGLLLLTAGPGDARSEPGPFSALSGSWSGGGMIKKSNGGSERIRCRSAFEPAGAATLSMRLRCASDSYNFDLTASVAYQGGSISGSFQEATRSVVGGISGHSSGEGRQVQAVAQAPGLTSNITVTTRGNHQSVSIVTPGADIPEISVSLEKK
;
A
#
# COMPACT_ATOMS: atom_id res chain seq x y z
N MET A 1 31.95 80.16 -34.28
CA MET A 1 30.93 81.23 -34.34
C MET A 1 29.71 80.76 -33.59
N ALA A 2 29.44 81.44 -32.52
CA ALA A 2 28.15 81.67 -31.87
C ALA A 2 27.33 80.46 -31.48
N LEU A 3 27.11 80.27 -30.26
CA LEU A 3 26.37 80.95 -29.17
C LEU A 3 24.98 80.31 -28.95
N ARG A 4 24.82 79.96 -27.76
CA ARG A 4 23.78 80.25 -26.71
C ARG A 4 22.68 79.19 -26.57
N PHE A 5 22.47 78.75 -25.42
CA PHE A 5 21.87 79.20 -24.11
C PHE A 5 20.57 78.44 -23.77
N GLN A 6 20.58 77.95 -22.56
CA GLN A 6 19.46 77.93 -21.58
C GLN A 6 18.28 76.95 -21.87
N ALA A 7 17.64 76.36 -20.94
CA ALA A 7 17.57 76.43 -19.48
C ALA A 7 16.79 75.25 -18.93
N LEU A 8 17.15 74.83 -17.72
CA LEU A 8 16.30 74.44 -16.58
C LEU A 8 14.86 73.95 -16.89
N CYS A 9 14.60 72.70 -16.56
CA CYS A 9 13.45 72.45 -15.69
C CYS A 9 13.60 71.11 -14.98
N SER A 10 13.81 71.24 -13.68
CA SER A 10 13.79 70.14 -12.74
C SER A 10 12.37 69.55 -12.65
N PHE A 11 12.27 68.27 -12.83
CA PHE A 11 11.07 67.55 -12.39
C PHE A 11 11.52 66.30 -11.69
N ASN A 12 11.59 66.39 -10.37
CA ASN A 12 11.72 65.27 -9.46
C ASN A 12 10.43 64.44 -9.54
N LEU A 13 10.44 63.30 -10.21
CA LEU A 13 9.38 62.34 -10.08
C LEU A 13 9.94 61.18 -9.21
N ALA A 14 9.63 61.23 -7.93
CA ALA A 14 9.88 60.19 -6.99
C ALA A 14 8.99 58.99 -7.33
N VAL A 15 9.56 57.99 -8.05
CA VAL A 15 8.93 56.69 -8.23
C VAL A 15 9.12 55.90 -6.96
N VAL A 16 8.10 55.89 -6.11
CA VAL A 16 8.01 54.94 -4.98
C VAL A 16 7.71 53.57 -5.59
N ALA A 17 8.76 52.79 -5.83
CA ALA A 17 8.63 51.37 -6.17
C ALA A 17 8.23 50.62 -4.87
N GLY A 18 6.92 50.40 -4.75
CA GLY A 18 6.34 49.51 -3.73
C GLY A 18 6.79 48.07 -3.99
N LEU A 19 7.75 47.62 -3.18
CA LEU A 19 8.22 46.22 -3.16
C LEU A 19 7.13 45.39 -2.47
N LEU A 20 6.21 44.82 -3.27
CA LEU A 20 5.27 43.80 -2.81
C LEU A 20 6.07 42.54 -2.49
N LEU A 21 6.44 42.35 -1.22
CA LEU A 21 6.93 41.11 -0.67
C LEU A 21 5.75 40.09 -0.71
N LEU A 22 5.70 39.27 -1.76
CA LEU A 22 4.90 38.04 -1.75
C LEU A 22 5.51 37.11 -0.71
N THR A 23 4.95 37.09 0.49
CA THR A 23 5.21 36.02 1.45
C THR A 23 4.55 34.75 0.92
N ALA A 24 5.28 33.94 0.17
CA ALA A 24 4.92 32.56 -0.08
C ALA A 24 4.93 31.85 1.29
N GLY A 25 3.75 31.65 1.86
CA GLY A 25 3.60 30.81 3.06
C GLY A 25 4.11 29.40 2.76
N PRO A 26 4.65 28.70 3.77
CA PRO A 26 5.00 27.29 3.61
C PRO A 26 3.71 26.55 3.23
N GLY A 27 3.60 26.17 1.96
CA GLY A 27 2.54 25.27 1.54
C GLY A 27 2.75 23.96 2.29
N ASP A 28 1.74 23.54 3.06
CA ASP A 28 1.71 22.20 3.62
C ASP A 28 1.83 21.20 2.47
N ALA A 29 3.03 20.68 2.26
CA ALA A 29 3.28 19.58 1.37
C ALA A 29 2.55 18.37 1.94
N ARG A 30 1.27 18.21 1.58
CA ARG A 30 0.56 16.96 1.82
C ARG A 30 1.31 15.90 1.05
N SER A 31 2.00 15.02 1.78
CA SER A 31 2.60 13.83 1.21
C SER A 31 1.49 13.06 0.49
N GLU A 32 1.63 12.85 -0.81
CA GLU A 32 0.68 12.00 -1.52
C GLU A 32 0.63 10.62 -0.86
N PRO A 33 -0.58 10.04 -0.71
CA PRO A 33 -0.71 8.71 -0.14
C PRO A 33 0.16 7.71 -0.90
N GLY A 34 0.98 6.95 -0.20
CA GLY A 34 1.83 5.93 -0.83
C GLY A 34 1.00 4.80 -1.46
N PRO A 35 1.61 3.98 -2.34
CA PRO A 35 0.90 2.96 -3.13
C PRO A 35 0.22 1.87 -2.29
N PHE A 36 0.47 1.83 -1.00
CA PHE A 36 -0.08 0.87 -0.04
C PHE A 36 -0.79 1.53 1.15
N SER A 37 -1.10 2.81 1.07
CA SER A 37 -1.66 3.57 2.20
C SER A 37 -2.98 2.98 2.71
N ALA A 38 -3.82 2.44 1.83
CA ALA A 38 -5.08 1.80 2.20
C ALA A 38 -4.88 0.49 2.99
N LEU A 39 -3.79 -0.24 2.74
CA LEU A 39 -3.46 -1.47 3.45
C LEU A 39 -2.83 -1.21 4.82
N SER A 40 -2.08 -0.11 4.98
CA SER A 40 -1.24 0.16 6.14
C SER A 40 -2.00 0.10 7.46
N GLY A 41 -1.38 -0.51 8.46
CA GLY A 41 -1.90 -0.65 9.81
C GLY A 41 -2.16 -2.09 10.22
N SER A 42 -2.82 -2.25 11.37
CA SER A 42 -3.16 -3.54 11.95
C SER A 42 -4.61 -3.89 11.69
N TRP A 43 -4.85 -5.14 11.36
CA TRP A 43 -6.17 -5.66 11.01
C TRP A 43 -6.45 -6.95 11.77
N SER A 44 -7.70 -7.20 12.10
CA SER A 44 -8.10 -8.47 12.72
C SER A 44 -9.51 -8.84 12.34
N GLY A 45 -9.77 -10.14 12.29
CA GLY A 45 -11.09 -10.66 11.96
C GLY A 45 -11.08 -12.16 11.80
N GLY A 46 -12.01 -12.66 11.00
CA GLY A 46 -12.15 -14.08 10.78
C GLY A 46 -12.82 -14.42 9.47
N GLY A 47 -12.97 -15.69 9.24
CA GLY A 47 -13.55 -16.21 8.02
C GLY A 47 -13.65 -17.72 8.03
N MET A 48 -13.55 -18.29 6.84
CA MET A 48 -13.66 -19.72 6.60
C MET A 48 -12.50 -20.24 5.78
N ILE A 49 -12.05 -21.43 6.09
CA ILE A 49 -11.24 -22.26 5.21
C ILE A 49 -12.11 -23.37 4.65
N LYS A 50 -11.90 -23.71 3.39
CA LYS A 50 -12.45 -24.93 2.79
C LYS A 50 -11.33 -25.96 2.70
N LYS A 51 -11.66 -27.20 2.99
CA LYS A 51 -10.74 -28.34 2.95
C LYS A 51 -10.98 -29.17 1.68
N SER A 52 -9.97 -29.83 1.19
CA SER A 52 -10.05 -30.69 -0.01
C SER A 52 -11.06 -31.84 0.12
N ASN A 53 -11.36 -32.25 1.35
CA ASN A 53 -12.39 -33.27 1.65
C ASN A 53 -13.82 -32.73 1.70
N GLY A 54 -14.03 -31.44 1.32
CA GLY A 54 -15.34 -30.77 1.34
C GLY A 54 -15.74 -30.16 2.68
N GLY A 55 -14.99 -30.39 3.75
CA GLY A 55 -15.22 -29.78 5.05
C GLY A 55 -14.88 -28.29 5.07
N SER A 56 -15.47 -27.57 6.02
CA SER A 56 -15.15 -26.15 6.26
C SER A 56 -14.87 -25.92 7.73
N GLU A 57 -14.03 -24.95 8.03
CA GLU A 57 -13.62 -24.60 9.39
C GLU A 57 -13.47 -23.09 9.54
N ARG A 58 -13.85 -22.57 10.70
CA ARG A 58 -13.68 -21.15 11.00
C ARG A 58 -12.21 -20.84 11.30
N ILE A 59 -11.76 -19.70 10.81
CA ILE A 59 -10.40 -19.21 11.05
C ILE A 59 -10.44 -17.79 11.61
N ARG A 60 -9.51 -17.45 12.48
CA ARG A 60 -9.28 -16.09 12.98
C ARG A 60 -7.91 -15.63 12.54
N CYS A 61 -7.86 -14.40 12.05
CA CYS A 61 -6.65 -13.82 11.50
C CYS A 61 -6.33 -12.46 12.14
N ARG A 62 -5.03 -12.17 12.21
CA ARG A 62 -4.48 -10.85 12.52
C ARG A 62 -3.39 -10.56 11.49
N SER A 63 -3.42 -9.35 10.93
CA SER A 63 -2.35 -8.91 10.02
C SER A 63 -1.85 -7.53 10.41
N ALA A 64 -0.60 -7.27 10.08
CA ALA A 64 0.02 -5.97 10.13
C ALA A 64 0.67 -5.68 8.78
N PHE A 65 0.41 -4.49 8.25
CA PHE A 65 1.00 -3.99 7.02
C PHE A 65 1.77 -2.72 7.36
N GLU A 66 3.07 -2.73 7.16
CA GLU A 66 3.97 -1.65 7.54
C GLU A 66 4.73 -1.16 6.31
N PRO A 67 4.66 0.16 5.97
CA PRO A 67 5.53 0.72 4.96
C PRO A 67 7.00 0.52 5.35
N ALA A 68 7.77 -0.11 4.47
CA ALA A 68 9.21 -0.36 4.64
C ALA A 68 10.06 0.54 3.72
N GLY A 69 9.44 1.59 3.17
CA GLY A 69 10.01 2.56 2.25
C GLY A 69 8.91 3.23 1.42
N ALA A 70 9.29 4.10 0.49
CA ALA A 70 8.32 4.85 -0.32
C ALA A 70 7.40 3.96 -1.18
N ALA A 71 7.90 2.83 -1.63
CA ALA A 71 7.19 1.90 -2.51
C ALA A 71 7.33 0.43 -2.06
N THR A 72 7.65 0.19 -0.81
CA THR A 72 7.82 -1.16 -0.26
C THR A 72 6.88 -1.34 0.94
N LEU A 73 6.24 -2.50 1.00
CA LEU A 73 5.36 -2.92 2.08
C LEU A 73 5.88 -4.20 2.71
N SER A 74 6.00 -4.20 4.03
CA SER A 74 6.19 -5.40 4.84
C SER A 74 4.85 -5.86 5.38
N MET A 75 4.59 -7.15 5.35
CA MET A 75 3.36 -7.74 5.86
C MET A 75 3.67 -8.89 6.81
N ARG A 76 2.91 -8.96 7.88
CA ARG A 76 2.83 -10.14 8.74
C ARG A 76 1.38 -10.58 8.87
N LEU A 77 1.10 -11.86 8.67
CA LEU A 77 -0.23 -12.45 8.81
C LEU A 77 -0.13 -13.67 9.72
N ARG A 78 -0.97 -13.71 10.74
CA ARG A 78 -1.15 -14.88 11.60
C ARG A 78 -2.62 -15.27 11.61
N CYS A 79 -2.88 -16.51 11.27
CA CYS A 79 -4.22 -17.08 11.31
C CYS A 79 -4.20 -18.39 12.09
N ALA A 80 -5.28 -18.66 12.80
CA ALA A 80 -5.46 -19.91 13.54
C ALA A 80 -6.91 -20.38 13.46
N SER A 81 -7.07 -21.68 13.32
CA SER A 81 -8.31 -22.44 13.48
C SER A 81 -8.07 -23.61 14.45
N ASP A 82 -9.04 -24.51 14.58
CA ASP A 82 -8.87 -25.68 15.46
C ASP A 82 -7.82 -26.67 14.90
N SER A 83 -7.72 -26.77 13.56
CA SER A 83 -6.86 -27.73 12.89
C SER A 83 -5.65 -27.12 12.19
N TYR A 84 -5.62 -25.80 11.95
CA TYR A 84 -4.59 -25.15 11.11
C TYR A 84 -4.07 -23.86 11.70
N ASN A 85 -2.76 -23.67 11.56
CA ASN A 85 -2.08 -22.41 11.86
C ASN A 85 -1.32 -21.92 10.62
N PHE A 86 -1.29 -20.60 10.44
CA PHE A 86 -0.50 -19.92 9.43
C PHE A 86 0.27 -18.77 10.09
N ASP A 87 1.58 -18.71 9.87
CA ASP A 87 2.43 -17.56 10.24
C ASP A 87 3.23 -17.14 9.02
N LEU A 88 2.72 -16.13 8.31
CA LEU A 88 3.24 -15.67 7.04
C LEU A 88 3.81 -14.28 7.18
N THR A 89 5.01 -14.08 6.64
CA THR A 89 5.63 -12.79 6.41
C THR A 89 5.85 -12.57 4.93
N ALA A 90 5.72 -11.34 4.47
CA ALA A 90 6.00 -10.99 3.09
C ALA A 90 6.60 -9.59 2.99
N SER A 91 7.38 -9.38 1.94
CA SER A 91 7.87 -8.06 1.55
C SER A 91 7.61 -7.88 0.07
N VAL A 92 6.94 -6.82 -0.30
CA VAL A 92 6.57 -6.51 -1.68
C VAL A 92 6.97 -5.09 -2.04
N ALA A 93 7.48 -4.92 -3.26
CA ALA A 93 7.77 -3.64 -3.88
C ALA A 93 6.70 -3.31 -4.92
N TYR A 94 6.39 -2.03 -5.06
CA TYR A 94 5.46 -1.48 -6.06
C TYR A 94 6.21 -0.71 -7.12
N GLN A 95 5.84 -0.94 -8.38
CA GLN A 95 6.37 -0.20 -9.52
C GLN A 95 5.27 -0.06 -10.58
N GLY A 96 4.76 1.15 -10.75
CA GLY A 96 3.81 1.46 -11.85
C GLY A 96 2.56 0.58 -11.89
N GLY A 97 1.97 0.25 -10.76
CA GLY A 97 0.82 -0.65 -10.67
C GLY A 97 1.17 -2.13 -10.45
N SER A 98 2.36 -2.55 -10.80
CA SER A 98 2.85 -3.91 -10.56
C SER A 98 3.42 -4.05 -9.15
N ILE A 99 3.23 -5.22 -8.55
CA ILE A 99 3.87 -5.61 -7.30
C ILE A 99 4.70 -6.86 -7.52
N SER A 100 5.84 -6.92 -6.84
CA SER A 100 6.70 -8.10 -6.81
C SER A 100 7.40 -8.20 -5.45
N GLY A 101 7.72 -9.42 -5.04
CA GLY A 101 8.35 -9.63 -3.75
C GLY A 101 8.48 -11.08 -3.38
N SER A 102 8.66 -11.33 -2.08
CA SER A 102 8.80 -12.67 -1.52
C SER A 102 7.94 -12.86 -0.30
N PHE A 103 7.68 -14.11 0.03
CA PHE A 103 7.00 -14.51 1.26
C PHE A 103 7.69 -15.70 1.90
N GLN A 104 7.45 -15.83 3.19
CA GLN A 104 7.81 -17.00 3.99
C GLN A 104 6.62 -17.38 4.87
N GLU A 105 6.24 -18.64 4.84
CA GLU A 105 5.27 -19.26 5.74
C GLU A 105 6.02 -20.19 6.71
N ALA A 106 6.04 -19.80 7.98
CA ALA A 106 6.93 -20.40 8.96
C ALA A 106 6.45 -21.79 9.46
N THR A 107 5.12 -22.03 9.50
CA THR A 107 4.59 -23.30 10.06
C THR A 107 4.87 -24.50 9.15
N ARG A 108 5.07 -24.28 7.86
CA ARG A 108 5.39 -25.32 6.86
C ARG A 108 6.75 -25.13 6.20
N SER A 109 7.51 -24.12 6.64
CA SER A 109 8.82 -23.78 6.06
C SER A 109 8.77 -23.54 4.55
N VAL A 110 7.69 -22.89 4.07
CA VAL A 110 7.50 -22.55 2.65
C VAL A 110 8.05 -21.16 2.40
N VAL A 111 8.90 -21.03 1.37
CA VAL A 111 9.43 -19.75 0.89
C VAL A 111 9.11 -19.63 -0.60
N GLY A 112 8.68 -18.45 -1.04
CA GLY A 112 8.30 -18.24 -2.43
C GLY A 112 8.30 -16.79 -2.87
N GLY A 113 7.93 -16.58 -4.12
CA GLY A 113 7.77 -15.28 -4.74
C GLY A 113 6.31 -14.84 -4.77
N ILE A 114 6.11 -13.53 -4.80
CA ILE A 114 4.81 -12.87 -5.02
C ILE A 114 4.95 -11.97 -6.24
N SER A 115 3.96 -12.01 -7.12
CA SER A 115 3.83 -11.06 -8.23
C SER A 115 2.37 -10.73 -8.47
N GLY A 116 2.09 -9.53 -8.99
CA GLY A 116 0.71 -9.12 -9.23
C GLY A 116 0.55 -7.64 -9.50
N HIS A 117 -0.63 -7.13 -9.21
CA HIS A 117 -1.00 -5.74 -9.42
C HIS A 117 -1.67 -5.15 -8.17
N SER A 118 -1.42 -3.87 -7.95
CA SER A 118 -2.05 -3.07 -6.90
C SER A 118 -2.58 -1.78 -7.49
N SER A 119 -3.78 -1.39 -7.11
CA SER A 119 -4.44 -0.17 -7.55
C SER A 119 -5.17 0.52 -6.40
N GLY A 120 -5.51 1.81 -6.61
CA GLY A 120 -6.23 2.61 -5.62
C GLY A 120 -5.51 2.71 -4.29
N GLU A 121 -4.19 2.94 -4.30
CA GLU A 121 -3.37 3.05 -3.09
C GLU A 121 -3.38 1.75 -2.24
N GLY A 122 -3.49 0.60 -2.89
CA GLY A 122 -3.62 -0.71 -2.24
C GLY A 122 -5.05 -1.11 -1.90
N ARG A 123 -6.07 -0.38 -2.36
CA ARG A 123 -7.48 -0.80 -2.16
C ARG A 123 -7.83 -2.07 -2.88
N GLN A 124 -7.19 -2.35 -4.00
CA GLN A 124 -7.31 -3.61 -4.71
C GLN A 124 -5.93 -4.19 -4.98
N VAL A 125 -5.72 -5.41 -4.54
CA VAL A 125 -4.52 -6.19 -4.83
C VAL A 125 -4.95 -7.52 -5.42
N GLN A 126 -4.38 -7.86 -6.56
CA GLN A 126 -4.48 -9.18 -7.18
C GLN A 126 -3.06 -9.71 -7.34
N ALA A 127 -2.75 -10.81 -6.71
CA ALA A 127 -1.42 -11.37 -6.70
C ALA A 127 -1.42 -12.88 -6.85
N VAL A 128 -0.31 -13.41 -7.31
CA VAL A 128 0.00 -14.83 -7.33
C VAL A 128 1.21 -15.05 -6.43
N ALA A 129 1.06 -15.94 -5.46
CA ALA A 129 2.15 -16.44 -4.64
C ALA A 129 2.58 -17.81 -5.18
N GLN A 130 3.88 -17.98 -5.43
CA GLN A 130 4.44 -19.20 -6.01
C GLN A 130 5.59 -19.73 -5.15
N ALA A 131 5.54 -21.02 -4.87
CA ALA A 131 6.60 -21.79 -4.24
C ALA A 131 6.66 -23.19 -4.85
N PRO A 132 7.69 -24.00 -4.60
CA PRO A 132 7.74 -25.38 -5.10
C PRO A 132 6.48 -26.16 -4.73
N GLY A 133 5.76 -26.64 -5.74
CA GLY A 133 4.51 -27.41 -5.58
C GLY A 133 3.30 -26.60 -5.11
N LEU A 134 3.37 -25.26 -5.08
CA LEU A 134 2.27 -24.40 -4.60
C LEU A 134 2.12 -23.17 -5.48
N THR A 135 0.88 -22.92 -5.90
CA THR A 135 0.49 -21.66 -6.55
C THR A 135 -0.82 -21.19 -5.94
N SER A 136 -0.83 -19.98 -5.39
CA SER A 136 -2.00 -19.38 -4.74
C SER A 136 -2.37 -18.08 -5.43
N ASN A 137 -3.64 -17.93 -5.79
CA ASN A 137 -4.22 -16.67 -6.25
C ASN A 137 -4.76 -15.89 -5.06
N ILE A 138 -4.35 -14.66 -4.91
CA ILE A 138 -4.67 -13.80 -3.77
C ILE A 138 -5.42 -12.58 -4.28
N THR A 139 -6.56 -12.30 -3.69
CA THR A 139 -7.31 -11.06 -3.92
C THR A 139 -7.53 -10.36 -2.58
N VAL A 140 -7.12 -9.10 -2.48
CA VAL A 140 -7.39 -8.24 -1.33
C VAL A 140 -8.18 -7.03 -1.80
N THR A 141 -9.29 -6.75 -1.12
CA THR A 141 -10.09 -5.54 -1.34
C THR A 141 -10.25 -4.80 -0.02
N THR A 142 -9.82 -3.54 0.01
CA THR A 142 -9.91 -2.68 1.19
C THR A 142 -10.88 -1.53 0.94
N ARG A 143 -11.83 -1.33 1.85
CA ARG A 143 -12.83 -0.25 1.81
C ARG A 143 -12.94 0.39 3.19
N GLY A 144 -12.30 1.54 3.35
CA GLY A 144 -12.22 2.19 4.66
C GLY A 144 -11.54 1.28 5.69
N ASN A 145 -12.26 0.93 6.73
CA ASN A 145 -11.78 0.08 7.82
C ASN A 145 -12.08 -1.42 7.63
N HIS A 146 -12.60 -1.82 6.47
CA HIS A 146 -12.91 -3.21 6.16
C HIS A 146 -11.99 -3.73 5.06
N GLN A 147 -11.51 -4.96 5.23
CA GLN A 147 -10.67 -5.65 4.26
C GLN A 147 -11.22 -7.07 4.03
N SER A 148 -11.41 -7.43 2.77
CA SER A 148 -11.75 -8.79 2.34
C SER A 148 -10.53 -9.42 1.70
N VAL A 149 -10.17 -10.62 2.10
CA VAL A 149 -9.07 -11.41 1.55
C VAL A 149 -9.60 -12.75 1.07
N SER A 150 -9.30 -13.10 -0.16
CA SER A 150 -9.57 -14.41 -0.75
C SER A 150 -8.26 -15.00 -1.24
N ILE A 151 -7.99 -16.24 -0.88
CA ILE A 151 -6.84 -17.02 -1.32
C ILE A 151 -7.37 -18.33 -1.90
N VAL A 152 -6.99 -18.61 -3.14
CA VAL A 152 -7.35 -19.85 -3.83
C VAL A 152 -6.08 -20.58 -4.22
N THR A 153 -5.91 -21.80 -3.71
CA THR A 153 -4.74 -22.65 -3.90
C THR A 153 -5.18 -24.01 -4.45
N PRO A 154 -5.32 -24.15 -5.76
CA PRO A 154 -5.78 -25.41 -6.36
C PRO A 154 -4.86 -26.58 -6.00
N GLY A 155 -5.44 -27.71 -5.65
CA GLY A 155 -4.71 -28.94 -5.34
C GLY A 155 -4.11 -29.00 -3.92
N ALA A 156 -4.26 -27.95 -3.11
CA ALA A 156 -3.82 -27.97 -1.71
C ALA A 156 -4.86 -28.63 -0.79
N ASP A 157 -4.44 -29.03 0.41
CA ASP A 157 -5.36 -29.50 1.47
C ASP A 157 -6.40 -28.46 1.87
N ILE A 158 -6.02 -27.18 1.75
CA ILE A 158 -6.90 -26.03 1.91
C ILE A 158 -6.95 -25.28 0.57
N PRO A 159 -7.89 -25.61 -0.32
CA PRO A 159 -8.01 -24.96 -1.62
C PRO A 159 -8.55 -23.53 -1.56
N GLU A 160 -9.24 -23.15 -0.51
CA GLU A 160 -9.82 -21.81 -0.41
C GLU A 160 -9.82 -21.28 1.02
N ILE A 161 -9.40 -20.02 1.15
CA ILE A 161 -9.49 -19.24 2.38
C ILE A 161 -10.19 -17.92 2.06
N SER A 162 -11.23 -17.58 2.83
CA SER A 162 -11.93 -16.30 2.75
C SER A 162 -12.02 -15.68 4.13
N VAL A 163 -11.49 -14.47 4.29
CA VAL A 163 -11.53 -13.74 5.56
C VAL A 163 -11.98 -12.30 5.37
N SER A 164 -12.67 -11.78 6.38
CA SER A 164 -13.02 -10.38 6.54
C SER A 164 -12.31 -9.83 7.76
N LEU A 165 -11.61 -8.72 7.58
CA LEU A 165 -10.80 -8.08 8.61
C LEU A 165 -11.28 -6.65 8.83
N GLU A 166 -11.14 -6.17 10.05
CA GLU A 166 -11.39 -4.79 10.45
C GLU A 166 -10.11 -4.16 10.96
N LYS A 167 -9.91 -2.89 10.63
CA LYS A 167 -8.78 -2.09 11.07
C LYS A 167 -8.89 -1.83 12.56
N LYS A 168 -7.75 -1.95 13.25
CA LYS A 168 -7.62 -1.68 14.69
C LYS A 168 -7.22 -0.24 14.93
#